data_71b3638c1e865949f4def0fd3b3e2849
#
_entry.id   71b3638c1e865949f4def0fd3b3e2849
#
_cell.length_a   1.000
_cell.length_b   1.000
_cell.length_c   1.000
_cell.angle_alpha   90.00
_cell.angle_beta   90.00
_cell.angle_gamma   90.00
#
_symmetry.space_group_name_H-M   'P 1'
#
loop_
_entity.id
_entity.type
_entity.pdbx_description
1 polymer ?
#
loop_
_entity_poly.entity_id
_entity_poly.type
_entity_poly.pdbx_seq_one_letter_code
_entity_poly.pdbx_strand_id
1 'polypeptide(L)'
;VGEPMGPSILQVHSKIQSNLDLLPKGIKPPKVKPKEVDDVPSVTLTLWSEEVDDEYLRTLGVSVLQHLKQLPQTGVGFVTGGRSRQVRIEILPERLAGFGVSPGQIVHAVQTANTGHTVGSIEMSNKFFFVESGGFLANLEDVKQLVVGQHRGTPVFLRDVAKVIEGPEETKSIVTYSTGLATEHEQPIHNAAAVTIA
;
A
#
# COMPACT_ATOMS: atom_id res chain seq x y z
N VAL A 1 -20.02 10.16 -30.08
CA VAL A 1 -19.61 11.54 -29.76
C VAL A 1 -20.84 12.29 -29.28
N GLY A 2 -20.81 12.91 -28.10
CA GLY A 2 -21.93 13.68 -27.55
C GLY A 2 -22.86 12.92 -26.59
N GLU A 3 -22.63 11.64 -26.31
CA GLU A 3 -23.38 10.90 -25.30
C GLU A 3 -22.94 11.30 -23.88
N PRO A 4 -23.89 11.48 -22.93
CA PRO A 4 -23.57 11.78 -21.54
C PRO A 4 -22.77 10.64 -20.90
N MET A 5 -21.74 10.96 -20.09
CA MET A 5 -20.85 9.96 -19.53
C MET A 5 -21.56 8.99 -18.57
N GLY A 6 -22.45 9.49 -17.71
CA GLY A 6 -23.14 8.66 -16.73
C GLY A 6 -23.92 7.49 -17.35
N PRO A 7 -24.84 7.72 -18.29
CA PRO A 7 -25.53 6.65 -19.02
C PRO A 7 -24.58 5.71 -19.76
N SER A 8 -23.53 6.23 -20.37
CA SER A 8 -22.54 5.41 -21.09
C SER A 8 -21.80 4.45 -20.17
N ILE A 9 -21.38 4.90 -18.97
CA ILE A 9 -20.75 4.05 -17.95
C ILE A 9 -21.71 2.95 -17.50
N LEU A 10 -22.98 3.30 -17.24
CA LEU A 10 -24.00 2.32 -16.85
C LEU A 10 -24.22 1.25 -17.91
N GLN A 11 -24.25 1.64 -19.20
CA GLN A 11 -24.37 0.69 -20.30
C GLN A 11 -23.16 -0.25 -20.38
N VAL A 12 -21.93 0.27 -20.21
CA VAL A 12 -20.71 -0.54 -20.18
C VAL A 12 -20.73 -1.51 -19.01
N HIS A 13 -21.10 -1.03 -17.79
CA HIS A 13 -21.25 -1.90 -16.64
C HIS A 13 -22.29 -3.00 -16.86
N SER A 14 -23.46 -2.66 -17.39
CA SER A 14 -24.52 -3.61 -17.71
C SER A 14 -24.05 -4.68 -18.71
N LYS A 15 -23.33 -4.26 -19.76
CA LYS A 15 -22.76 -5.20 -20.76
C LYS A 15 -21.72 -6.13 -20.15
N ILE A 16 -20.84 -5.62 -19.28
CA ILE A 16 -19.84 -6.45 -18.58
C ILE A 16 -20.54 -7.45 -17.66
N GLN A 17 -21.50 -6.98 -16.85
CA GLN A 17 -22.25 -7.82 -15.93
C GLN A 17 -23.01 -8.95 -16.65
N SER A 18 -23.61 -8.65 -17.81
CA SER A 18 -24.36 -9.62 -18.59
C SER A 18 -23.49 -10.69 -19.26
N ASN A 19 -22.16 -10.50 -19.28
CA ASN A 19 -21.22 -11.40 -19.94
C ASN A 19 -20.12 -11.90 -18.99
N LEU A 20 -20.32 -11.81 -17.68
CA LEU A 20 -19.34 -12.31 -16.69
C LEU A 20 -19.16 -13.83 -16.75
N ASP A 21 -20.19 -14.55 -17.17
CA ASP A 21 -20.19 -15.99 -17.38
C ASP A 21 -19.25 -16.45 -18.52
N LEU A 22 -18.92 -15.55 -19.45
CA LEU A 22 -17.97 -15.81 -20.54
C LEU A 22 -16.51 -15.67 -20.10
N LEU A 23 -16.24 -15.19 -18.86
CA LEU A 23 -14.88 -15.05 -18.37
C LEU A 23 -14.28 -16.42 -18.04
N PRO A 24 -13.05 -16.72 -18.50
CA PRO A 24 -12.34 -17.91 -18.11
C PRO A 24 -12.11 -17.98 -16.58
N LYS A 25 -12.16 -19.18 -16.03
CA LYS A 25 -11.89 -19.40 -14.60
C LYS A 25 -10.51 -18.87 -14.22
N GLY A 26 -10.45 -18.10 -13.12
CA GLY A 26 -9.21 -17.52 -12.60
C GLY A 26 -8.89 -16.10 -13.09
N ILE A 27 -9.68 -15.54 -14.00
CA ILE A 27 -9.56 -14.14 -14.42
C ILE A 27 -10.45 -13.26 -13.55
N LYS A 28 -9.90 -12.14 -13.06
CA LYS A 28 -10.68 -11.15 -12.32
C LYS A 28 -11.63 -10.40 -13.28
N PRO A 29 -12.84 -10.04 -12.83
CA PRO A 29 -13.73 -9.21 -13.63
C PRO A 29 -13.06 -7.93 -14.13
N PRO A 30 -13.33 -7.49 -15.39
CA PRO A 30 -12.78 -6.25 -15.91
C PRO A 30 -13.27 -5.05 -15.09
N LYS A 31 -12.35 -4.12 -14.81
CA LYS A 31 -12.64 -2.89 -14.08
C LYS A 31 -12.88 -1.76 -15.06
N VAL A 32 -14.07 -1.18 -15.03
CA VAL A 32 -14.36 0.05 -15.77
C VAL A 32 -13.83 1.22 -14.98
N LYS A 33 -12.91 1.96 -15.56
CA LYS A 33 -12.36 3.19 -14.97
C LYS A 33 -12.65 4.34 -15.94
N PRO A 34 -13.68 5.15 -15.68
CA PRO A 34 -13.90 6.35 -16.47
C PRO A 34 -12.70 7.28 -16.32
N LYS A 35 -12.40 8.03 -17.35
CA LYS A 35 -11.43 9.13 -17.31
C LYS A 35 -12.08 10.34 -17.96
N GLU A 36 -12.07 11.43 -17.23
CA GLU A 36 -12.58 12.73 -17.68
C GLU A 36 -11.43 13.71 -17.87
N VAL A 37 -11.70 14.83 -18.52
CA VAL A 37 -10.74 15.92 -18.67
C VAL A 37 -10.37 16.50 -17.31
N ASP A 38 -11.32 16.46 -16.37
CA ASP A 38 -11.17 16.96 -14.99
C ASP A 38 -10.31 16.04 -14.10
N ASP A 39 -9.96 14.83 -14.58
CA ASP A 39 -9.03 13.92 -13.88
C ASP A 39 -7.55 14.32 -14.04
N VAL A 40 -7.27 15.38 -14.80
CA VAL A 40 -5.91 15.92 -14.92
C VAL A 40 -5.61 16.77 -13.69
N PRO A 41 -4.49 16.51 -12.99
CA PRO A 41 -4.10 17.33 -11.84
C PRO A 41 -4.00 18.82 -12.23
N SER A 42 -4.78 19.65 -11.56
CA SER A 42 -4.77 21.11 -11.78
C SER A 42 -3.71 21.82 -10.93
N VAL A 43 -3.29 21.18 -9.83
CA VAL A 43 -2.24 21.67 -8.94
C VAL A 43 -1.28 20.53 -8.63
N THR A 44 0.00 20.81 -8.73
CA THR A 44 1.07 19.89 -8.31
C THR A 44 1.99 20.58 -7.32
N LEU A 45 2.31 19.89 -6.23
CA LEU A 45 3.23 20.34 -5.19
C LEU A 45 4.44 19.41 -5.18
N THR A 46 5.63 19.96 -5.35
CA THR A 46 6.87 19.18 -5.27
C THR A 46 7.60 19.50 -3.98
N LEU A 47 7.78 18.48 -3.16
CA LEU A 47 8.64 18.51 -1.97
C LEU A 47 10.01 17.99 -2.38
N TRP A 48 11.06 18.71 -2.05
CA TRP A 48 12.43 18.30 -2.36
C TRP A 48 13.37 18.62 -1.20
N SER A 49 14.48 17.90 -1.11
CA SER A 49 15.52 18.15 -0.11
C SER A 49 16.85 17.56 -0.57
N GLU A 50 17.95 18.19 -0.13
CA GLU A 50 19.30 17.65 -0.24
C GLU A 50 19.74 16.95 1.06
N GLU A 51 19.03 17.20 2.18
CA GLU A 51 19.41 16.72 3.51
C GLU A 51 18.67 15.45 3.93
N VAL A 52 17.42 15.29 3.50
CA VAL A 52 16.58 14.15 3.87
C VAL A 52 16.35 13.23 2.69
N ASP A 53 16.17 11.94 2.99
CA ASP A 53 15.96 10.94 1.97
C ASP A 53 14.52 10.95 1.40
N ASP A 54 14.35 10.21 0.32
CA ASP A 54 13.11 10.08 -0.40
C ASP A 54 12.01 9.32 0.38
N GLU A 55 12.37 8.48 1.35
CA GLU A 55 11.43 7.80 2.25
C GLU A 55 10.74 8.82 3.17
N TYR A 56 11.52 9.72 3.76
CA TYR A 56 10.99 10.77 4.62
C TYR A 56 10.10 11.74 3.83
N LEU A 57 10.57 12.18 2.66
CA LEU A 57 9.80 13.08 1.80
C LEU A 57 8.47 12.46 1.37
N ARG A 58 8.45 11.15 1.07
CA ARG A 58 7.21 10.44 0.75
C ARG A 58 6.25 10.40 1.93
N THR A 59 6.73 10.11 3.12
CA THR A 59 5.92 10.10 4.34
C THR A 59 5.30 11.48 4.59
N LEU A 60 6.11 12.52 4.45
CA LEU A 60 5.64 13.91 4.55
C LEU A 60 4.62 14.23 3.45
N GLY A 61 4.89 13.84 2.21
CA GLY A 61 3.98 14.05 1.07
C GLY A 61 2.63 13.37 1.25
N VAL A 62 2.60 12.14 1.78
CA VAL A 62 1.36 11.45 2.12
C VAL A 62 0.59 12.18 3.23
N SER A 63 1.28 12.66 4.26
CA SER A 63 0.67 13.43 5.34
C SER A 63 0.08 14.75 4.82
N VAL A 64 0.80 15.48 3.99
CA VAL A 64 0.30 16.71 3.34
C VAL A 64 -0.93 16.41 2.49
N LEU A 65 -0.89 15.35 1.67
CA LEU A 65 -2.04 14.94 0.86
C LEU A 65 -3.27 14.62 1.72
N GLN A 66 -3.10 13.95 2.87
CA GLN A 66 -4.21 13.67 3.78
C GLN A 66 -4.85 14.94 4.33
N HIS A 67 -4.05 15.97 4.67
CA HIS A 67 -4.57 17.26 5.10
C HIS A 67 -5.29 17.99 3.96
N LEU A 68 -4.72 17.97 2.76
CA LEU A 68 -5.35 18.59 1.58
C LEU A 68 -6.70 17.96 1.24
N LYS A 69 -6.85 16.65 1.41
CA LYS A 69 -8.13 15.94 1.20
C LYS A 69 -9.25 16.35 2.17
N GLN A 70 -8.93 17.04 3.25
CA GLN A 70 -9.94 17.57 4.17
C GLN A 70 -10.56 18.89 3.66
N LEU A 71 -9.96 19.52 2.67
CA LEU A 71 -10.49 20.73 2.06
C LEU A 71 -11.70 20.39 1.19
N PRO A 72 -12.78 21.22 1.24
CA PRO A 72 -13.94 21.03 0.37
C PRO A 72 -13.52 21.18 -1.10
N GLN A 73 -14.16 20.40 -1.96
CA GLN A 73 -13.93 20.41 -3.42
C GLN A 73 -12.54 19.89 -3.86
N THR A 74 -11.82 19.18 -2.99
CA THR A 74 -10.59 18.50 -3.36
C THR A 74 -10.93 17.17 -4.05
N GLY A 75 -10.38 16.96 -5.24
CA GLY A 75 -10.55 15.73 -6.02
C GLY A 75 -9.65 14.58 -5.54
N VAL A 76 -9.34 13.68 -6.46
CA VAL A 76 -8.44 12.57 -6.20
C VAL A 76 -7.01 13.06 -6.29
N GLY A 77 -6.28 12.97 -5.18
CA GLY A 77 -4.85 13.27 -5.16
C GLY A 77 -4.00 12.00 -4.96
N PHE A 78 -2.78 12.03 -5.47
CA PHE A 78 -1.80 10.95 -5.32
C PHE A 78 -0.38 11.49 -5.13
N VAL A 79 0.50 10.65 -4.60
CA VAL A 79 1.91 10.98 -4.37
C VAL A 79 2.77 10.14 -5.31
N THR A 80 3.63 10.80 -6.07
CA THR A 80 4.58 10.17 -6.99
C THR A 80 6.01 10.39 -6.50
N GLY A 81 6.86 9.37 -6.63
CA GLY A 81 8.23 9.38 -6.15
C GLY A 81 8.36 8.98 -4.69
N GLY A 82 9.58 8.86 -4.26
CA GLY A 82 9.96 8.37 -2.95
C GLY A 82 9.63 6.90 -2.70
N ARG A 83 10.32 6.29 -1.76
CA ARG A 83 10.13 4.88 -1.38
C ARG A 83 9.21 4.78 -0.17
N SER A 84 8.28 3.84 -0.21
CA SER A 84 7.42 3.54 0.93
C SER A 84 8.18 2.72 1.97
N ARG A 85 7.92 2.97 3.24
CA ARG A 85 8.42 2.12 4.31
C ARG A 85 7.70 0.78 4.29
N GLN A 86 8.44 -0.32 4.38
CA GLN A 86 7.90 -1.68 4.35
C GLN A 86 8.63 -2.61 5.31
N VAL A 87 7.97 -3.69 5.68
CA VAL A 87 8.61 -4.83 6.33
C VAL A 87 8.89 -5.89 5.26
N ARG A 88 10.16 -6.22 5.08
CA ARG A 88 10.64 -7.22 4.13
C ARG A 88 10.91 -8.52 4.88
N ILE A 89 10.38 -9.62 4.36
CA ILE A 89 10.61 -10.97 4.87
C ILE A 89 11.48 -11.70 3.86
N GLU A 90 12.76 -11.86 4.17
CA GLU A 90 13.73 -12.59 3.36
C GLU A 90 13.79 -14.04 3.85
N ILE A 91 13.25 -14.94 3.06
CA ILE A 91 13.17 -16.36 3.37
C ILE A 91 14.57 -16.98 3.31
N LEU A 92 14.89 -17.83 4.30
CA LEU A 92 16.12 -18.61 4.36
C LEU A 92 15.82 -20.08 3.97
N PRO A 93 16.09 -20.50 2.70
CA PRO A 93 15.66 -21.79 2.18
C PRO A 93 16.17 -22.99 2.98
N GLU A 94 17.42 -22.91 3.45
CA GLU A 94 18.03 -23.97 4.26
C GLU A 94 17.30 -24.18 5.59
N ARG A 95 16.90 -23.08 6.23
CA ARG A 95 16.14 -23.13 7.50
C ARG A 95 14.71 -23.62 7.27
N LEU A 96 14.06 -23.18 6.19
CA LEU A 96 12.74 -23.70 5.82
C LEU A 96 12.77 -25.23 5.68
N ALA A 97 13.75 -25.77 4.95
CA ALA A 97 13.91 -27.20 4.77
C ALA A 97 14.17 -27.90 6.11
N GLY A 98 15.02 -27.33 6.97
CA GLY A 98 15.34 -27.88 8.29
C GLY A 98 14.14 -27.96 9.24
N PHE A 99 13.26 -26.96 9.20
CA PHE A 99 12.03 -26.92 10.02
C PHE A 99 10.80 -27.55 9.35
N GLY A 100 10.89 -27.93 8.07
CA GLY A 100 9.77 -28.49 7.31
C GLY A 100 8.65 -27.47 7.02
N VAL A 101 8.98 -26.18 6.93
CA VAL A 101 8.04 -25.09 6.65
C VAL A 101 8.10 -24.74 5.17
N SER A 102 6.93 -24.59 4.54
CA SER A 102 6.83 -24.16 3.15
C SER A 102 6.68 -22.63 3.04
N PRO A 103 7.14 -22.00 1.93
CA PRO A 103 6.89 -20.57 1.69
C PRO A 103 5.40 -20.20 1.72
N GLY A 104 4.51 -21.09 1.26
CA GLY A 104 3.08 -20.86 1.29
C GLY A 104 2.51 -20.73 2.71
N GLN A 105 3.06 -21.48 3.68
CA GLN A 105 2.67 -21.35 5.08
C GLN A 105 3.03 -19.98 5.65
N ILE A 106 4.19 -19.43 5.27
CA ILE A 106 4.59 -18.07 5.69
C ILE A 106 3.60 -17.05 5.14
N VAL A 107 3.30 -17.11 3.83
CA VAL A 107 2.33 -16.19 3.21
C VAL A 107 0.97 -16.27 3.91
N HIS A 108 0.48 -17.48 4.15
CA HIS A 108 -0.80 -17.69 4.84
C HIS A 108 -0.77 -17.16 6.27
N ALA A 109 0.30 -17.41 7.03
CA ALA A 109 0.44 -16.93 8.40
C ALA A 109 0.42 -15.40 8.47
N VAL A 110 1.16 -14.72 7.57
CA VAL A 110 1.19 -13.25 7.50
C VAL A 110 -0.18 -12.69 7.12
N GLN A 111 -0.85 -13.27 6.12
CA GLN A 111 -2.18 -12.83 5.69
C GLN A 111 -3.22 -12.99 6.79
N THR A 112 -3.19 -14.11 7.50
CA THR A 112 -4.14 -14.39 8.58
C THR A 112 -3.90 -13.52 9.82
N ALA A 113 -2.63 -13.29 10.15
CA ALA A 113 -2.27 -12.47 11.31
C ALA A 113 -2.55 -10.98 11.13
N ASN A 114 -2.58 -10.51 9.87
CA ASN A 114 -2.84 -9.09 9.58
C ASN A 114 -4.32 -8.81 9.24
N THR A 115 -5.22 -9.52 9.91
CA THR A 115 -6.67 -9.36 9.75
C THR A 115 -7.34 -9.26 11.11
N GLY A 116 -8.13 -8.21 11.30
CA GLY A 116 -9.06 -8.11 12.42
C GLY A 116 -10.37 -8.84 12.08
N HIS A 117 -10.82 -9.72 12.96
CA HIS A 117 -12.11 -10.39 12.83
C HIS A 117 -13.03 -10.01 13.98
N THR A 118 -14.23 -9.53 13.65
CA THR A 118 -15.28 -9.39 14.65
C THR A 118 -15.78 -10.78 15.03
N VAL A 119 -15.50 -11.21 16.25
CA VAL A 119 -15.83 -12.55 16.75
C VAL A 119 -17.26 -12.62 17.26
N GLY A 120 -17.82 -11.48 17.66
CA GLY A 120 -19.17 -11.39 18.17
C GLY A 120 -19.50 -10.01 18.73
N SER A 121 -20.66 -9.92 19.36
CA SER A 121 -21.08 -8.72 20.09
C SER A 121 -21.61 -9.11 21.45
N ILE A 122 -21.36 -8.26 22.44
CA ILE A 122 -21.90 -8.40 23.80
C ILE A 122 -22.80 -7.20 24.05
N GLU A 123 -24.02 -7.44 24.49
CA GLU A 123 -24.92 -6.39 24.96
C GLU A 123 -24.83 -6.28 26.48
N MET A 124 -24.44 -5.12 26.96
CA MET A 124 -24.37 -4.84 28.40
C MET A 124 -24.82 -3.39 28.66
N SER A 125 -25.75 -3.23 29.60
CA SER A 125 -26.29 -1.91 30.00
C SER A 125 -26.84 -1.08 28.83
N ASN A 126 -27.59 -1.71 27.94
CA ASN A 126 -28.18 -1.11 26.73
C ASN A 126 -27.15 -0.49 25.76
N LYS A 127 -25.93 -1.05 25.75
CA LYS A 127 -24.84 -0.72 24.81
C LYS A 127 -24.34 -1.99 24.14
N PHE A 128 -24.14 -1.90 22.84
CA PHE A 128 -23.52 -2.93 22.04
C PHE A 128 -22.00 -2.74 22.01
N PHE A 129 -21.26 -3.79 22.39
CA PHE A 129 -19.81 -3.86 22.30
C PHE A 129 -19.47 -4.93 21.27
N PHE A 130 -18.75 -4.53 20.22
CA PHE A 130 -18.18 -5.51 19.29
C PHE A 130 -16.92 -6.10 19.91
N VAL A 131 -16.86 -7.42 19.93
CA VAL A 131 -15.66 -8.16 20.35
C VAL A 131 -14.87 -8.46 19.09
N GLU A 132 -13.72 -7.85 18.99
CA GLU A 132 -12.77 -8.09 17.90
C GLU A 132 -11.68 -9.02 18.40
N SER A 133 -11.36 -10.06 17.64
CA SER A 133 -10.24 -10.94 17.86
C SER A 133 -9.26 -10.81 16.70
N GLY A 134 -7.98 -10.80 17.03
CA GLY A 134 -6.93 -10.49 16.10
C GLY A 134 -6.64 -8.99 16.09
N GLY A 135 -5.52 -8.62 15.56
CA GLY A 135 -5.06 -7.24 15.42
C GLY A 135 -4.16 -7.14 14.21
N PHE A 136 -4.03 -5.95 13.69
CA PHE A 136 -3.00 -5.70 12.70
C PHE A 136 -1.62 -5.79 13.35
N LEU A 137 -0.66 -6.30 12.60
CA LEU A 137 0.74 -6.33 13.04
C LEU A 137 1.20 -4.88 13.22
N ALA A 138 1.44 -4.48 14.46
CA ALA A 138 1.72 -3.09 14.81
C ALA A 138 3.21 -2.73 14.70
N ASN A 139 4.08 -3.72 14.90
CA ASN A 139 5.52 -3.50 14.94
C ASN A 139 6.31 -4.70 14.35
N LEU A 140 7.60 -4.48 14.14
CA LEU A 140 8.50 -5.48 13.58
C LEU A 140 8.61 -6.74 14.44
N GLU A 141 8.50 -6.60 15.75
CA GLU A 141 8.62 -7.74 16.68
C GLU A 141 7.40 -8.65 16.61
N ASP A 142 6.21 -8.10 16.43
CA ASP A 142 4.99 -8.89 16.20
C ASP A 142 5.15 -9.77 14.95
N VAL A 143 5.73 -9.20 13.87
CA VAL A 143 5.99 -9.95 12.63
C VAL A 143 7.00 -11.07 12.87
N LYS A 144 8.07 -10.84 13.60
CA LYS A 144 9.09 -11.85 13.91
C LYS A 144 8.56 -13.00 14.75
N GLN A 145 7.59 -12.72 15.63
CA GLN A 145 6.98 -13.70 16.53
C GLN A 145 5.81 -14.47 15.91
N LEU A 146 5.48 -14.22 14.65
CA LEU A 146 4.45 -15.03 13.96
C LEU A 146 4.81 -16.49 13.93
N VAL A 147 3.87 -17.34 14.34
CA VAL A 147 4.00 -18.78 14.21
C VAL A 147 3.69 -19.18 12.77
N VAL A 148 4.66 -19.74 12.07
CA VAL A 148 4.58 -20.11 10.65
C VAL A 148 4.48 -21.62 10.43
N GLY A 149 4.65 -22.40 11.48
CA GLY A 149 4.57 -23.86 11.43
C GLY A 149 4.85 -24.52 12.76
N GLN A 150 5.01 -25.84 12.73
CA GLN A 150 5.37 -26.64 13.89
C GLN A 150 6.41 -27.68 13.49
N HIS A 151 7.45 -27.81 14.28
CA HIS A 151 8.47 -28.84 14.10
C HIS A 151 8.61 -29.68 15.37
N ARG A 152 8.39 -31.00 15.27
CA ARG A 152 8.46 -31.94 16.41
C ARG A 152 7.66 -31.51 17.65
N GLY A 153 6.48 -30.91 17.44
CA GLY A 153 5.61 -30.45 18.53
C GLY A 153 5.94 -29.04 19.05
N THR A 154 7.00 -28.39 18.55
CA THR A 154 7.41 -27.04 18.94
C THR A 154 6.99 -26.04 17.87
N PRO A 155 6.40 -24.87 18.24
CA PRO A 155 6.07 -23.84 17.28
C PRO A 155 7.34 -23.27 16.63
N VAL A 156 7.27 -23.03 15.31
CA VAL A 156 8.33 -22.39 14.53
C VAL A 156 7.90 -20.95 14.27
N PHE A 157 8.72 -20.02 14.69
CA PHE A 157 8.47 -18.58 14.49
C PHE A 157 9.08 -18.10 13.16
N LEU A 158 8.53 -17.02 12.63
CA LEU A 158 9.02 -16.42 11.38
C LEU A 158 10.51 -16.06 11.45
N ARG A 159 10.99 -15.54 12.59
CA ARG A 159 12.41 -15.24 12.84
C ARG A 159 13.34 -16.46 12.72
N ASP A 160 12.83 -17.66 12.90
CA ASP A 160 13.63 -18.88 12.84
C ASP A 160 13.93 -19.30 11.40
N VAL A 161 13.07 -18.91 10.46
CA VAL A 161 13.09 -19.35 9.05
C VAL A 161 13.27 -18.22 8.05
N ALA A 162 13.20 -16.96 8.50
CA ALA A 162 13.33 -15.78 7.65
C ALA A 162 14.04 -14.64 8.40
N LYS A 163 14.67 -13.76 7.62
CA LYS A 163 15.19 -12.49 8.11
C LYS A 163 14.12 -11.42 7.89
N VAL A 164 13.68 -10.77 8.97
CA VAL A 164 12.66 -9.72 8.93
C VAL A 164 13.36 -8.38 9.10
N ILE A 165 13.25 -7.54 8.07
CA ILE A 165 13.92 -6.24 7.97
C ILE A 165 12.88 -5.17 7.74
N GLU A 166 12.97 -4.08 8.47
CA GLU A 166 12.21 -2.85 8.20
C GLU A 166 13.09 -1.87 7.44
N GLY A 167 12.52 -1.24 6.42
CA GLY A 167 13.24 -0.28 5.60
C GLY A 167 12.44 0.16 4.38
N PRO A 168 13.03 1.00 3.54
CA PRO A 168 12.39 1.45 2.31
C PRO A 168 12.17 0.31 1.33
N GLU A 169 11.11 0.42 0.53
CA GLU A 169 10.88 -0.49 -0.59
C GLU A 169 11.97 -0.35 -1.66
N GLU A 170 12.05 -1.34 -2.54
CA GLU A 170 12.91 -1.22 -3.71
C GLU A 170 12.45 -0.07 -4.60
N THR A 171 13.40 0.67 -5.13
CA THR A 171 13.13 1.85 -5.95
C THR A 171 12.35 1.46 -7.21
N LYS A 172 11.11 1.90 -7.32
CA LYS A 172 10.24 1.68 -8.50
C LYS A 172 10.10 2.92 -9.36
N SER A 173 10.15 4.08 -8.75
CA SER A 173 10.06 5.37 -9.42
C SER A 173 11.00 6.35 -8.73
N ILE A 174 11.66 7.17 -9.52
CA ILE A 174 12.57 8.22 -9.04
C ILE A 174 12.01 9.55 -9.51
N VAL A 175 11.86 10.48 -8.58
CA VAL A 175 11.61 11.88 -8.87
C VAL A 175 12.77 12.68 -8.31
N THR A 176 13.34 13.53 -9.12
CA THR A 176 14.45 14.40 -8.72
C THR A 176 14.11 15.83 -9.01
N TYR A 177 14.64 16.73 -8.21
CA TYR A 177 14.56 18.16 -8.41
C TYR A 177 15.93 18.71 -8.79
N SER A 178 15.95 19.56 -9.79
CA SER A 178 17.16 20.28 -10.21
C SER A 178 16.81 21.71 -10.58
N THR A 179 17.68 22.64 -10.25
CA THR A 179 17.55 24.04 -10.66
C THR A 179 18.01 24.21 -12.10
N GLY A 180 17.28 25.04 -12.86
CA GLY A 180 17.71 25.44 -14.21
C GLY A 180 18.78 26.55 -14.19
N LEU A 181 19.40 26.78 -15.35
CA LEU A 181 20.46 27.80 -15.54
C LEU A 181 20.02 29.24 -15.23
N ALA A 182 18.71 29.50 -15.25
CA ALA A 182 18.14 30.84 -15.02
C ALA A 182 17.74 31.10 -13.56
N THR A 183 18.02 30.16 -12.64
CA THR A 183 17.63 30.29 -11.24
C THR A 183 18.70 31.07 -10.47
N GLU A 184 18.29 32.08 -9.71
CA GLU A 184 19.16 32.92 -8.88
C GLU A 184 19.62 32.24 -7.55
N HIS A 185 19.76 30.90 -7.53
CA HIS A 185 20.33 30.22 -6.39
C HIS A 185 21.86 30.39 -6.40
N GLU A 186 22.41 30.69 -5.23
CA GLU A 186 23.87 30.82 -5.05
C GLU A 186 24.62 29.53 -5.40
N GLN A 187 23.96 28.39 -5.25
CA GLN A 187 24.47 27.07 -5.68
C GLN A 187 23.41 26.31 -6.48
N PRO A 188 23.76 25.76 -7.65
CA PRO A 188 22.85 24.96 -8.42
C PRO A 188 22.54 23.63 -7.71
N ILE A 189 21.24 23.31 -7.56
CA ILE A 189 20.77 22.04 -7.01
C ILE A 189 20.70 21.03 -8.16
N HIS A 190 21.32 19.88 -7.97
CA HIS A 190 21.34 18.81 -8.94
C HIS A 190 20.82 17.50 -8.34
N ASN A 191 19.79 16.93 -8.95
CA ASN A 191 19.24 15.62 -8.61
C ASN A 191 18.88 15.43 -7.13
N ALA A 192 18.42 16.50 -6.45
CA ALA A 192 17.92 16.37 -5.10
C ALA A 192 16.72 15.39 -5.04
N ALA A 193 16.59 14.66 -3.96
CA ALA A 193 15.45 13.77 -3.74
C ALA A 193 14.15 14.59 -3.75
N ALA A 194 13.14 14.12 -4.47
CA ALA A 194 11.88 14.81 -4.58
C ALA A 194 10.68 13.87 -4.57
N VAL A 195 9.55 14.42 -4.17
CA VAL A 195 8.24 13.76 -4.18
C VAL A 195 7.21 14.75 -4.67
N THR A 196 6.37 14.36 -5.61
CA THR A 196 5.33 15.22 -6.17
C THR A 196 3.95 14.74 -5.72
N ILE A 197 3.14 15.67 -5.23
CA ILE A 197 1.73 15.51 -4.88
C ILE A 197 0.92 16.14 -6.01
N ALA A 198 -0.03 15.42 -6.56
CA ALA A 198 -0.88 15.87 -7.65
C ALA A 198 -2.33 15.53 -7.40
#